data_c2e2f21ee7501c18c28c4f41c0d8d47a
#
_entry.id   c2e2f21ee7501c18c28c4f41c0d8d47a
#
_cell.length_a   1.000
_cell.length_b   1.000
_cell.length_c   1.000
_cell.angle_alpha   90.00
_cell.angle_beta   90.00
_cell.angle_gamma   90.00
#
_symmetry.space_group_name_H-M   'P 1'
#
loop_
_entity.id
_entity.type
_entity.pdbx_description
1 polymer ?
#
loop_
_entity_poly.entity_id
_entity_poly.type
_entity_poly.pdbx_seq_one_letter_code
_entity_poly.pdbx_strand_id
1 'polypeptide(L)'
;MSKKFLILLFLIPFQLMFAQKSLLKDFPEGYTPEEIGKRIAYRFLTEKHALHVGKWIGYPETFYWSGALRYADGAKDKELIQRLQEKFDFLFTEEKILQPIMNHVDLNMFGSLPLEFYLVTKDLKYRYLGLPYADSQWELPRNVKPHEK
;
A
#
# COMPACT_ATOMS: atom_id res chain seq x y z
N MET A 1 -7.54 40.07 30.56
CA MET A 1 -8.24 38.80 30.33
C MET A 1 -8.02 37.89 31.54
N SER A 2 -9.09 37.41 32.16
CA SER A 2 -9.00 36.55 33.35
C SER A 2 -8.37 35.22 33.00
N LYS A 3 -7.44 34.70 33.86
CA LYS A 3 -6.82 33.36 33.67
C LYS A 3 -7.85 32.23 33.52
N LYS A 4 -9.05 32.42 34.06
CA LYS A 4 -10.17 31.47 33.94
C LYS A 4 -10.76 31.40 32.51
N PHE A 5 -10.69 32.50 31.73
CA PHE A 5 -11.15 32.53 30.36
C PHE A 5 -10.20 31.81 29.41
N LEU A 6 -8.90 31.87 29.72
CA LEU A 6 -7.87 31.18 28.92
C LEU A 6 -7.96 29.65 29.04
N ILE A 7 -8.29 29.15 30.23
CA ILE A 7 -8.45 27.69 30.47
C ILE A 7 -9.66 27.14 29.74
N LEU A 8 -10.76 27.90 29.63
CA LEU A 8 -11.94 27.49 28.92
C LEU A 8 -11.68 27.35 27.39
N LEU A 9 -10.84 28.25 26.83
CA LEU A 9 -10.48 28.23 25.42
C LEU A 9 -9.61 26.99 25.01
N PHE A 10 -8.84 26.46 25.98
CA PHE A 10 -8.01 25.27 25.75
C PHE A 10 -8.78 23.93 25.87
N LEU A 11 -9.89 23.91 26.61
CA LEU A 11 -10.70 22.71 26.80
C LEU A 11 -11.61 22.38 25.62
N ILE A 12 -12.02 23.40 24.85
CA ILE A 12 -12.91 23.21 23.69
C ILE A 12 -12.29 22.35 22.58
N PRO A 13 -11.03 22.56 22.12
CA PRO A 13 -10.43 21.71 21.10
C PRO A 13 -10.16 20.29 21.58
N PHE A 14 -9.96 20.07 22.87
CA PHE A 14 -9.74 18.72 23.40
C PHE A 14 -11.02 17.88 23.40
N GLN A 15 -12.17 18.48 23.62
CA GLN A 15 -13.45 17.77 23.52
C GLN A 15 -13.86 17.47 22.06
N LEU A 16 -13.49 18.32 21.10
CA LEU A 16 -13.73 18.08 19.68
C LEU A 16 -12.91 16.90 19.11
N MET A 17 -11.72 16.63 19.67
CA MET A 17 -10.93 15.46 19.28
C MET A 17 -11.56 14.12 19.70
N PHE A 18 -12.40 14.09 20.73
CA PHE A 18 -13.10 12.88 21.16
C PHE A 18 -14.44 12.65 20.43
N ALA A 19 -15.02 13.67 19.81
CA ALA A 19 -16.29 13.56 19.12
C ALA A 19 -16.20 12.77 17.79
N GLN A 20 -15.03 12.65 17.19
CA GLN A 20 -14.85 11.90 15.94
C GLN A 20 -14.84 10.38 16.09
N LYS A 21 -14.76 9.83 17.31
CA LYS A 21 -14.75 8.39 17.56
C LYS A 21 -16.09 7.68 17.44
N SER A 22 -17.20 8.40 17.19
CA SER A 22 -18.55 7.82 17.32
C SER A 22 -19.30 7.58 16.01
N LEU A 23 -18.75 7.91 14.85
CA LEU A 23 -19.49 7.88 13.57
C LEU A 23 -19.61 6.48 12.93
N LEU A 24 -18.87 5.50 13.39
CA LEU A 24 -18.92 4.13 12.88
C LEU A 24 -19.11 3.17 14.07
N LYS A 25 -20.33 3.01 14.51
CA LYS A 25 -20.74 2.03 15.54
C LYS A 25 -21.80 1.11 14.99
N ASP A 26 -21.93 -0.05 15.63
CA ASP A 26 -22.98 -1.03 15.37
C ASP A 26 -22.86 -1.76 14.02
N PHE A 27 -21.64 -2.22 13.71
CA PHE A 27 -21.48 -3.21 12.64
C PHE A 27 -22.03 -4.56 13.06
N PRO A 28 -22.70 -5.31 12.19
CA PRO A 28 -23.02 -6.71 12.44
C PRO A 28 -21.73 -7.51 12.70
N GLU A 29 -21.85 -8.60 13.45
CA GLU A 29 -20.73 -9.51 13.69
C GLU A 29 -20.08 -9.97 12.37
N GLY A 30 -18.77 -9.91 12.28
CA GLY A 30 -18.00 -10.24 11.06
C GLY A 30 -17.94 -9.14 10.01
N TYR A 31 -18.52 -7.95 10.26
CA TYR A 31 -18.57 -6.84 9.29
C TYR A 31 -17.93 -5.55 9.78
N THR A 32 -17.20 -5.58 10.88
CA THR A 32 -16.38 -4.41 11.23
C THR A 32 -15.32 -4.15 10.17
N PRO A 33 -14.85 -2.91 9.98
CA PRO A 33 -13.76 -2.60 9.05
C PRO A 33 -12.51 -3.45 9.29
N GLU A 34 -12.20 -3.76 10.56
CA GLU A 34 -11.09 -4.61 10.94
C GLU A 34 -11.29 -6.06 10.47
N GLU A 35 -12.45 -6.66 10.73
CA GLU A 35 -12.74 -8.03 10.32
C GLU A 35 -12.78 -8.17 8.80
N ILE A 36 -13.35 -7.19 8.09
CA ILE A 36 -13.37 -7.17 6.63
C ILE A 36 -11.94 -7.00 6.09
N GLY A 37 -11.18 -6.05 6.62
CA GLY A 37 -9.80 -5.80 6.22
C GLY A 37 -8.92 -7.04 6.41
N LYS A 38 -9.03 -7.71 7.55
CA LYS A 38 -8.34 -8.97 7.83
C LYS A 38 -8.71 -10.05 6.81
N ARG A 39 -9.98 -10.27 6.59
CA ARG A 39 -10.49 -11.30 5.67
C ARG A 39 -10.01 -11.07 4.23
N ILE A 40 -10.02 -9.82 3.76
CA ILE A 40 -9.56 -9.46 2.42
C ILE A 40 -8.04 -9.68 2.31
N ALA A 41 -7.27 -9.22 3.30
CA ALA A 41 -5.81 -9.33 3.29
C ALA A 41 -5.34 -10.79 3.34
N TYR A 42 -5.96 -11.63 4.17
CA TYR A 42 -5.65 -13.06 4.22
C TYR A 42 -6.08 -13.80 2.95
N ARG A 43 -7.23 -13.45 2.37
CA ARG A 43 -7.66 -14.00 1.09
C ARG A 43 -6.65 -13.68 -0.01
N PHE A 44 -6.14 -12.46 -0.05
CA PHE A 44 -5.14 -12.06 -1.02
C PHE A 44 -3.87 -12.95 -1.01
N LEU A 45 -3.46 -13.47 0.16
CA LEU A 45 -2.30 -14.37 0.24
C LEU A 45 -2.47 -15.66 -0.58
N THR A 46 -3.70 -16.14 -0.76
CA THR A 46 -4.02 -17.41 -1.44
C THR A 46 -4.44 -17.23 -2.89
N GLU A 47 -4.75 -16.00 -3.31
CA GLU A 47 -5.15 -15.72 -4.69
C GLU A 47 -3.93 -15.70 -5.63
N LYS A 48 -4.19 -16.09 -6.87
CA LYS A 48 -3.21 -15.95 -7.95
C LYS A 48 -3.05 -14.48 -8.32
N HIS A 49 -1.90 -14.13 -8.90
CA HIS A 49 -1.65 -12.77 -9.38
C HIS A 49 -2.64 -12.36 -10.47
N ALA A 50 -3.20 -11.16 -10.32
CA ALA A 50 -4.00 -10.49 -11.35
C ALA A 50 -3.07 -9.78 -12.34
N LEU A 51 -2.71 -10.46 -13.41
CA LEU A 51 -1.71 -9.97 -14.35
C LEU A 51 -2.28 -9.02 -15.40
N HIS A 52 -1.56 -7.94 -15.67
CA HIS A 52 -1.80 -7.08 -16.82
C HIS A 52 -1.47 -7.84 -18.11
N VAL A 53 -2.47 -7.95 -19.00
CA VAL A 53 -2.41 -8.72 -20.27
C VAL A 53 -1.85 -10.13 -20.10
N GLY A 54 -2.02 -10.74 -18.93
CA GLY A 54 -1.54 -12.09 -18.62
C GLY A 54 -0.03 -12.24 -18.49
N LYS A 55 0.71 -11.13 -18.32
CA LYS A 55 2.20 -11.15 -18.31
C LYS A 55 2.83 -10.55 -17.07
N TRP A 56 2.38 -9.41 -16.61
CA TRP A 56 3.07 -8.61 -15.59
C TRP A 56 2.14 -8.18 -14.46
N ILE A 57 2.73 -7.99 -13.29
CA ILE A 57 2.03 -7.30 -12.19
C ILE A 57 1.66 -5.89 -12.66
N GLY A 58 0.38 -5.59 -12.68
CA GLY A 58 -0.14 -4.26 -13.06
C GLY A 58 -0.72 -3.51 -11.86
N TYR A 59 -1.23 -2.31 -12.11
CA TYR A 59 -1.76 -1.45 -11.05
C TYR A 59 -2.87 -2.11 -10.20
N PRO A 60 -3.80 -2.94 -10.71
CA PRO A 60 -4.81 -3.55 -9.85
C PRO A 60 -4.20 -4.46 -8.78
N GLU A 61 -3.25 -5.30 -9.17
CA GLU A 61 -2.53 -6.16 -8.24
C GLU A 61 -1.74 -5.35 -7.21
N THR A 62 -1.09 -4.27 -7.67
CA THR A 62 -0.36 -3.35 -6.78
C THR A 62 -1.25 -2.77 -5.69
N PHE A 63 -2.50 -2.41 -6.01
CA PHE A 63 -3.45 -1.92 -5.02
C PHE A 63 -3.88 -2.98 -4.01
N TYR A 64 -4.05 -4.24 -4.43
CA TYR A 64 -4.34 -5.33 -3.50
C TYR A 64 -3.21 -5.53 -2.50
N TRP A 65 -1.96 -5.54 -2.97
CA TRP A 65 -0.79 -5.62 -2.12
C TRP A 65 -0.71 -4.45 -1.13
N SER A 66 -0.80 -3.22 -1.64
CA SER A 66 -0.74 -2.01 -0.80
C SER A 66 -1.84 -2.02 0.25
N GLY A 67 -3.06 -2.40 -0.12
CA GLY A 67 -4.18 -2.52 0.82
C GLY A 67 -3.92 -3.54 1.92
N ALA A 68 -3.45 -4.74 1.55
CA ALA A 68 -3.13 -5.80 2.51
C ALA A 68 -1.97 -5.41 3.44
N LEU A 69 -0.89 -4.81 2.89
CA LEU A 69 0.28 -4.39 3.67
C LEU A 69 -0.07 -3.25 4.65
N ARG A 70 -0.81 -2.24 4.21
CA ARG A 70 -1.26 -1.14 5.06
C ARG A 70 -2.20 -1.60 6.16
N TYR A 71 -3.08 -2.55 5.86
CA TYR A 71 -3.92 -3.17 6.87
C TYR A 71 -3.05 -3.90 7.91
N ALA A 72 -2.11 -4.74 7.47
CA ALA A 72 -1.23 -5.50 8.34
C ALA A 72 -0.37 -4.59 9.25
N ASP A 73 0.19 -3.51 8.70
CA ASP A 73 0.99 -2.53 9.45
C ASP A 73 0.11 -1.76 10.47
N GLY A 74 -1.05 -1.29 10.05
CA GLY A 74 -2.00 -0.59 10.92
C GLY A 74 -2.54 -1.45 12.06
N ALA A 75 -2.81 -2.73 11.78
CA ALA A 75 -3.22 -3.72 12.77
C ALA A 75 -2.05 -4.27 13.61
N LYS A 76 -0.80 -3.94 13.25
CA LYS A 76 0.44 -4.49 13.84
C LYS A 76 0.50 -6.03 13.75
N ASP A 77 -0.09 -6.58 12.69
CA ASP A 77 -0.11 -8.01 12.40
C ASP A 77 1.20 -8.44 11.73
N LYS A 78 2.18 -8.79 12.57
CA LYS A 78 3.52 -9.18 12.11
C LYS A 78 3.51 -10.46 11.30
N GLU A 79 2.62 -11.41 11.62
CA GLU A 79 2.49 -12.65 10.86
C GLU A 79 2.01 -12.36 9.44
N LEU A 80 1.00 -11.53 9.30
CA LEU A 80 0.50 -11.13 7.98
C LEU A 80 1.56 -10.37 7.17
N ILE A 81 2.32 -9.45 7.80
CA ILE A 81 3.43 -8.76 7.14
C ILE A 81 4.45 -9.78 6.61
N GLN A 82 4.87 -10.72 7.44
CA GLN A 82 5.82 -11.76 7.03
C GLN A 82 5.29 -12.59 5.86
N ARG A 83 4.05 -13.05 5.91
CA ARG A 83 3.44 -13.84 4.82
C ARG A 83 3.29 -13.04 3.53
N LEU A 84 3.00 -11.75 3.62
CA LEU A 84 3.02 -10.85 2.46
C LEU A 84 4.42 -10.71 1.89
N GLN A 85 5.46 -10.59 2.73
CA GLN A 85 6.85 -10.58 2.28
C GLN A 85 7.21 -11.88 1.55
N GLU A 86 6.91 -13.03 2.14
CA GLU A 86 7.17 -14.35 1.55
C GLU A 86 6.52 -14.47 0.15
N LYS A 87 5.25 -14.07 0.03
CA LYS A 87 4.58 -14.03 -1.28
C LYS A 87 5.27 -13.06 -2.26
N PHE A 88 5.68 -11.88 -1.81
CA PHE A 88 6.36 -10.90 -2.67
C PHE A 88 7.77 -11.38 -3.08
N ASP A 89 8.47 -12.09 -2.21
CA ASP A 89 9.86 -12.51 -2.44
C ASP A 89 9.98 -13.49 -3.62
N PHE A 90 8.92 -14.20 -4.00
CA PHE A 90 8.90 -14.96 -5.26
C PHE A 90 9.13 -14.08 -6.49
N LEU A 91 8.76 -12.80 -6.44
CA LEU A 91 9.06 -11.85 -7.53
C LEU A 91 10.56 -11.54 -7.68
N PHE A 92 11.40 -11.86 -6.70
CA PHE A 92 12.86 -11.77 -6.87
C PHE A 92 13.46 -13.03 -7.49
N THR A 93 12.74 -14.14 -7.47
CA THR A 93 13.21 -15.48 -7.82
C THR A 93 12.37 -16.12 -8.90
N GLU A 94 11.49 -17.06 -8.58
CA GLU A 94 10.72 -17.90 -9.51
C GLU A 94 9.76 -17.10 -10.38
N GLU A 95 9.19 -16.04 -9.82
CA GLU A 95 8.20 -15.19 -10.48
C GLU A 95 8.80 -13.86 -11.00
N LYS A 96 10.12 -13.78 -11.10
CA LYS A 96 10.81 -12.56 -11.58
C LYS A 96 10.34 -12.09 -12.95
N ILE A 97 9.89 -13.01 -13.79
CA ILE A 97 9.32 -12.70 -15.11
C ILE A 97 8.04 -11.87 -15.05
N LEU A 98 7.36 -11.87 -13.90
CA LEU A 98 6.14 -11.10 -13.68
C LEU A 98 6.42 -9.64 -13.30
N GLN A 99 7.68 -9.29 -13.00
CA GLN A 99 8.04 -7.88 -12.77
C GLN A 99 7.79 -7.09 -14.06
N PRO A 100 7.06 -5.96 -14.00
CA PRO A 100 6.72 -5.21 -15.19
C PRO A 100 7.93 -4.45 -15.75
N ILE A 101 7.81 -4.09 -17.01
CA ILE A 101 8.75 -3.15 -17.65
C ILE A 101 8.58 -1.75 -17.06
N MET A 102 9.67 -1.01 -16.97
CA MET A 102 9.66 0.39 -16.54
C MET A 102 9.15 1.32 -17.65
N ASN A 103 8.82 2.55 -17.25
CA ASN A 103 8.43 3.63 -18.13
C ASN A 103 7.13 3.37 -18.93
N HIS A 104 6.13 2.81 -18.19
CA HIS A 104 4.76 2.64 -18.66
C HIS A 104 3.83 2.97 -17.49
N VAL A 105 2.85 3.86 -17.71
CA VAL A 105 2.02 4.43 -16.65
C VAL A 105 1.39 3.38 -15.73
N ASP A 106 0.74 2.36 -16.30
CA ASP A 106 0.04 1.33 -15.52
C ASP A 106 0.99 0.33 -14.83
N LEU A 107 2.20 0.19 -15.37
CA LEU A 107 3.19 -0.77 -14.90
C LEU A 107 4.17 -0.13 -13.91
N ASN A 108 4.47 1.16 -14.05
CA ASN A 108 5.32 1.89 -13.11
C ASN A 108 4.75 1.94 -11.68
N MET A 109 3.42 1.81 -11.55
CA MET A 109 2.77 1.68 -10.24
C MET A 109 3.34 0.52 -9.41
N PHE A 110 3.86 -0.52 -10.06
CA PHE A 110 4.53 -1.62 -9.37
C PHE A 110 5.63 -1.14 -8.43
N GLY A 111 6.40 -0.12 -8.84
CA GLY A 111 7.52 0.42 -8.05
C GLY A 111 7.11 0.98 -6.68
N SER A 112 5.87 1.43 -6.52
CA SER A 112 5.37 1.90 -5.23
C SER A 112 5.31 0.77 -4.19
N LEU A 113 5.00 -0.43 -4.62
CA LEU A 113 4.82 -1.57 -3.74
C LEU A 113 6.09 -2.00 -3.01
N PRO A 114 7.24 -2.26 -3.67
CA PRO A 114 8.46 -2.54 -2.94
C PRO A 114 8.92 -1.36 -2.08
N LEU A 115 8.62 -0.12 -2.45
CA LEU A 115 8.92 1.03 -1.59
C LEU A 115 8.07 1.02 -0.31
N GLU A 116 6.79 0.63 -0.38
CA GLU A 116 5.95 0.44 0.81
C GLU A 116 6.48 -0.71 1.69
N PHE A 117 6.90 -1.85 1.11
CA PHE A 117 7.58 -2.90 1.86
C PHE A 117 8.83 -2.39 2.56
N TYR A 118 9.65 -1.59 1.89
CA TYR A 118 10.80 -0.95 2.52
C TYR A 118 10.40 -0.06 3.70
N LEU A 119 9.33 0.72 3.59
CA LEU A 119 8.87 1.58 4.69
C LEU A 119 8.45 0.79 5.93
N VAL A 120 7.84 -0.39 5.74
CA VAL A 120 7.37 -1.25 6.83
C VAL A 120 8.51 -2.09 7.41
N THR A 121 9.35 -2.69 6.56
CA THR A 121 10.32 -3.71 6.96
C THR A 121 11.75 -3.19 7.14
N LYS A 122 12.08 -2.05 6.52
CA LYS A 122 13.42 -1.46 6.41
C LYS A 122 14.43 -2.33 5.64
N ASP A 123 13.98 -3.39 4.97
CA ASP A 123 14.85 -4.21 4.14
C ASP A 123 15.18 -3.49 2.81
N LEU A 124 16.47 -3.26 2.61
CA LEU A 124 17.00 -2.51 1.46
C LEU A 124 16.74 -3.16 0.10
N LYS A 125 16.53 -4.50 0.05
CA LYS A 125 16.22 -5.18 -1.21
C LYS A 125 14.99 -4.59 -1.89
N TYR A 126 13.97 -4.25 -1.11
CA TYR A 126 12.74 -3.64 -1.62
C TYR A 126 12.98 -2.22 -2.14
N ARG A 127 13.78 -1.43 -1.43
CA ARG A 127 14.16 -0.10 -1.89
C ARG A 127 14.89 -0.14 -3.24
N TYR A 128 15.85 -1.06 -3.38
CA TYR A 128 16.60 -1.22 -4.62
C TYR A 128 15.74 -1.68 -5.80
N LEU A 129 14.68 -2.45 -5.53
CA LEU A 129 13.72 -2.82 -6.57
C LEU A 129 12.82 -1.64 -6.97
N GLY A 130 12.33 -0.85 -6.01
CA GLY A 130 11.31 0.17 -6.27
C GLY A 130 11.86 1.48 -6.86
N LEU A 131 13.05 1.94 -6.44
CA LEU A 131 13.62 3.21 -6.91
C LEU A 131 13.76 3.32 -8.43
N PRO A 132 14.23 2.31 -9.18
CA PRO A 132 14.32 2.41 -10.63
C PRO A 132 12.99 2.70 -11.33
N TYR A 133 11.86 2.19 -10.78
CA TYR A 133 10.53 2.50 -11.32
C TYR A 133 10.15 3.96 -11.08
N ALA A 134 10.46 4.50 -9.90
CA ALA A 134 10.22 5.91 -9.58
C ALA A 134 11.08 6.83 -10.47
N ASP A 135 12.36 6.51 -10.61
CA ASP A 135 13.31 7.33 -11.41
C ASP A 135 12.97 7.29 -12.90
N SER A 136 12.51 6.15 -13.42
CA SER A 136 12.15 5.99 -14.83
C SER A 136 10.99 6.88 -15.28
N GLN A 137 10.20 7.43 -14.37
CA GLN A 137 9.12 8.36 -14.70
C GLN A 137 9.62 9.70 -15.26
N TRP A 138 10.88 10.05 -15.00
CA TRP A 138 11.51 11.24 -15.49
C TRP A 138 12.19 11.05 -16.85
N GLU A 139 12.25 9.81 -17.33
CA GLU A 139 12.77 9.45 -18.64
C GLU A 139 11.68 9.54 -19.71
N LEU A 140 12.08 9.75 -20.97
CA LEU A 140 11.12 9.67 -22.06
C LEU A 140 10.58 8.24 -22.20
N PRO A 141 9.26 8.08 -22.43
CA PRO A 141 8.66 6.77 -22.65
C PRO A 141 9.38 6.01 -23.76
N ARG A 142 9.56 4.73 -23.59
CA ARG A 142 10.05 3.86 -24.66
C ARG A 142 9.03 3.91 -25.81
N ASN A 143 9.48 4.01 -27.03
CA ASN A 143 8.62 4.06 -28.24
C ASN A 143 7.91 5.40 -28.51
N VAL A 144 8.31 6.49 -27.86
CA VAL A 144 7.87 7.83 -28.28
C VAL A 144 8.46 8.16 -29.64
N LYS A 145 7.58 8.48 -30.59
CA LYS A 145 8.02 8.93 -31.92
C LYS A 145 8.75 10.26 -31.81
N PRO A 146 9.74 10.54 -32.69
CA PRO A 146 10.57 11.76 -32.61
C PRO A 146 9.77 13.07 -32.60
N HIS A 147 8.59 13.10 -33.18
CA HIS A 147 7.71 14.28 -33.24
C HIS A 147 6.85 14.50 -31.98
N GLU A 148 6.86 13.54 -31.05
CA GLU A 148 6.10 13.59 -29.79
C GLU A 148 7.00 13.99 -28.59
N LYS A 149 8.25 14.36 -28.86
CA LYS A 149 9.26 14.75 -27.85
C LYS A 149 9.17 16.25 -27.55
#